data_c508d6563a431b7af9b0d96e2b080a21
#
_entry.id   c508d6563a431b7af9b0d96e2b080a21
#
_cell.length_a   1.000
_cell.length_b   1.000
_cell.length_c   1.000
_cell.angle_alpha   90.00
_cell.angle_beta   90.00
_cell.angle_gamma   90.00
#
_symmetry.space_group_name_H-M   'P 1'
#
loop_
_entity.id
_entity.type
_entity.pdbx_description
1 polymer ?
#
loop_
_entity_poly.entity_id
_entity_poly.type
_entity_poly.pdbx_seq_one_letter_code
_entity_poly.pdbx_strand_id
1 'polypeptide(L)'
;MDKDSFLQDRRTQQAVVMSHVIIGEAATKVMDGYDAFAQAHPDVPWRSMRNMRNRMAHGYLDINLDVVWETVQEWLPALLKQLSVVRSNAGDDDVK
;
A
#
# COMPACT_ATOMS: atom_id res chain seq x y z
N MET A 1 11.80 13.35 4.62
CA MET A 1 11.65 14.24 3.44
C MET A 1 10.42 15.12 3.65
N ASP A 2 10.54 16.40 3.38
CA ASP A 2 9.38 17.29 3.43
C ASP A 2 8.63 17.31 2.10
N LYS A 3 7.45 17.93 2.09
CA LYS A 3 6.59 17.95 0.91
C LYS A 3 7.26 18.65 -0.28
N ASP A 4 7.90 19.78 -0.03
CA ASP A 4 8.54 20.55 -1.11
C ASP A 4 9.64 19.76 -1.79
N SER A 5 10.46 19.06 -1.01
CA SER A 5 11.50 18.18 -1.56
C SER A 5 10.89 17.05 -2.36
N PHE A 6 9.81 16.46 -1.87
CA PHE A 6 9.10 15.38 -2.57
C PHE A 6 8.53 15.86 -3.91
N LEU A 7 7.95 17.06 -3.94
CA LEU A 7 7.36 17.60 -5.17
C LEU A 7 8.40 17.91 -6.25
N GLN A 8 9.67 17.99 -5.88
CA GLN A 8 10.77 18.24 -6.81
C GLN A 8 11.61 16.98 -7.10
N ASP A 9 11.32 15.86 -6.44
CA ASP A 9 12.11 14.65 -6.57
C ASP A 9 11.35 13.57 -7.34
N ARG A 10 11.56 13.58 -8.64
CA ARG A 10 10.88 12.67 -9.56
C ARG A 10 11.17 11.19 -9.27
N ARG A 11 12.40 10.88 -8.89
CA ARG A 11 12.78 9.49 -8.58
C ARG A 11 12.00 8.97 -7.37
N THR A 12 11.90 9.79 -6.33
CA THR A 12 11.15 9.42 -5.13
C THR A 12 9.68 9.29 -5.46
N GLN A 13 9.10 10.19 -6.25
CA GLN A 13 7.71 10.09 -6.70
C GLN A 13 7.45 8.76 -7.41
N GLN A 14 8.31 8.41 -8.36
CA GLN A 14 8.16 7.17 -9.12
C GLN A 14 8.32 5.94 -8.23
N ALA A 15 9.27 5.96 -7.31
CA ALA A 15 9.47 4.85 -6.37
C ALA A 15 8.26 4.65 -5.46
N VAL A 16 7.69 5.73 -4.96
CA VAL A 16 6.51 5.68 -4.09
C VAL A 16 5.31 5.14 -4.86
N VAL A 17 5.06 5.66 -6.05
CA VAL A 17 3.93 5.20 -6.88
C VAL A 17 4.10 3.73 -7.24
N MET A 18 5.29 3.32 -7.66
CA MET A 18 5.56 1.93 -8.01
C MET A 18 5.38 1.00 -6.81
N SER A 19 5.82 1.43 -5.62
CA SER A 19 5.63 0.64 -4.40
C SER A 19 4.14 0.39 -4.11
N HIS A 20 3.30 1.41 -4.31
CA HIS A 20 1.86 1.27 -4.10
C HIS A 20 1.21 0.39 -5.18
N VAL A 21 1.70 0.46 -6.41
CA VAL A 21 1.26 -0.44 -7.48
C VAL A 21 1.57 -1.88 -7.11
N ILE A 22 2.77 -2.15 -6.63
CA ILE A 22 3.18 -3.49 -6.20
C ILE A 22 2.29 -3.99 -5.06
N ILE A 23 2.03 -3.14 -4.06
CA ILE A 23 1.15 -3.48 -2.94
C ILE A 23 -0.25 -3.84 -3.45
N GLY A 24 -0.81 -3.03 -4.34
CA GLY A 24 -2.14 -3.26 -4.90
C GLY A 24 -2.21 -4.52 -5.74
N GLU A 25 -1.18 -4.80 -6.53
CA GLU A 25 -1.11 -6.03 -7.32
C GLU A 25 -1.02 -7.26 -6.43
N ALA A 26 -0.20 -7.19 -5.38
CA ALA A 26 -0.08 -8.30 -4.43
C ALA A 26 -1.42 -8.56 -3.73
N ALA A 27 -2.11 -7.51 -3.29
CA ALA A 27 -3.42 -7.65 -2.65
C ALA A 27 -4.44 -8.27 -3.60
N THR A 28 -4.43 -7.87 -4.86
CA THR A 28 -5.33 -8.41 -5.88
C THR A 28 -5.07 -9.90 -6.09
N LYS A 29 -3.81 -10.30 -6.17
CA LYS A 29 -3.45 -11.72 -6.33
C LYS A 29 -3.91 -12.56 -5.15
N VAL A 30 -3.78 -12.03 -3.94
CA VAL A 30 -4.24 -12.75 -2.75
C VAL A 30 -5.77 -12.89 -2.78
N MET A 31 -6.49 -11.81 -3.09
CA MET A 31 -7.96 -11.87 -3.15
C MET A 31 -8.46 -12.85 -4.22
N ASP A 32 -7.80 -12.89 -5.36
CA ASP A 32 -8.26 -13.70 -6.49
C ASP A 32 -7.78 -15.14 -6.43
N GLY A 33 -6.56 -15.37 -5.95
CA GLY A 33 -5.95 -16.69 -5.95
C GLY A 33 -5.92 -17.40 -4.60
N TYR A 34 -6.06 -16.64 -3.50
CA TYR A 34 -5.98 -17.16 -2.15
C TYR A 34 -7.10 -16.59 -1.28
N ASP A 35 -8.32 -16.71 -1.77
CA ASP A 35 -9.50 -16.12 -1.15
C ASP A 35 -9.67 -16.55 0.32
N ALA A 36 -9.41 -17.82 0.62
CA ALA A 36 -9.51 -18.31 1.99
C ALA A 36 -8.53 -17.61 2.92
N PHE A 37 -7.31 -17.32 2.45
CA PHE A 37 -6.33 -16.58 3.21
C PHE A 37 -6.79 -15.16 3.45
N ALA A 38 -7.31 -14.49 2.41
CA ALA A 38 -7.80 -13.12 2.53
C ALA A 38 -8.96 -13.04 3.52
N GLN A 39 -9.87 -14.01 3.50
CA GLN A 39 -10.99 -14.04 4.43
C GLN A 39 -10.55 -14.35 5.86
N ALA A 40 -9.48 -15.11 6.04
CA ALA A 40 -8.92 -15.42 7.34
C ALA A 40 -8.21 -14.22 7.99
N HIS A 41 -7.90 -13.19 7.19
CA HIS A 41 -7.22 -11.98 7.66
C HIS A 41 -8.03 -10.73 7.31
N PRO A 42 -9.24 -10.58 7.89
CA PRO A 42 -10.11 -9.44 7.56
C PRO A 42 -9.58 -8.09 8.06
N ASP A 43 -8.59 -8.11 8.96
CA ASP A 43 -7.96 -6.89 9.45
C ASP A 43 -7.04 -6.25 8.40
N VAL A 44 -6.65 -6.99 7.38
CA VAL A 44 -5.88 -6.45 6.25
C VAL A 44 -6.86 -5.81 5.27
N PRO A 45 -6.66 -4.53 4.92
CA PRO A 45 -7.59 -3.85 4.01
C PRO A 45 -7.30 -4.16 2.54
N TRP A 46 -7.56 -5.41 2.13
CA TRP A 46 -7.23 -5.90 0.79
C TRP A 46 -7.78 -5.02 -0.33
N ARG A 47 -9.07 -4.67 -0.25
CA ARG A 47 -9.71 -3.84 -1.29
C ARG A 47 -9.16 -2.42 -1.29
N SER A 48 -8.89 -1.88 -0.11
CA SER A 48 -8.30 -0.55 0.02
C SER A 48 -6.91 -0.51 -0.62
N MET A 49 -6.12 -1.56 -0.43
CA MET A 49 -4.79 -1.67 -1.04
C MET A 49 -4.89 -1.65 -2.56
N ARG A 50 -5.83 -2.42 -3.13
CA ARG A 50 -6.06 -2.42 -4.57
C ARG A 50 -6.55 -1.07 -5.08
N ASN A 51 -7.51 -0.46 -4.37
CA ASN A 51 -8.05 0.84 -4.78
C ASN A 51 -6.98 1.93 -4.69
N MET A 52 -6.11 1.84 -3.70
CA MET A 52 -5.03 2.81 -3.54
C MET A 52 -4.03 2.74 -4.69
N ARG A 53 -3.79 1.56 -5.26
CA ARG A 53 -2.99 1.40 -6.47
C ARG A 53 -3.53 2.29 -7.59
N ASN A 54 -4.85 2.23 -7.81
CA ASN A 54 -5.48 3.02 -8.87
C ASN A 54 -5.39 4.51 -8.58
N ARG A 55 -5.64 4.89 -7.33
CA ARG A 55 -5.57 6.30 -6.92
C ARG A 55 -4.16 6.87 -7.09
N MET A 56 -3.13 6.11 -6.71
CA MET A 56 -1.75 6.54 -6.85
C MET A 56 -1.35 6.67 -8.32
N ALA A 57 -1.71 5.68 -9.13
CA ALA A 57 -1.38 5.70 -10.56
C ALA A 57 -2.06 6.88 -11.25
N HIS A 58 -3.35 7.10 -11.00
CA HIS A 58 -4.08 8.22 -11.58
C HIS A 58 -3.55 9.56 -11.09
N GLY A 59 -3.28 9.69 -9.79
CA GLY A 59 -2.71 10.92 -9.24
C GLY A 59 -1.40 11.29 -9.90
N TYR A 60 -0.53 10.30 -10.11
CA TYR A 60 0.78 10.55 -10.74
C TYR A 60 0.64 10.89 -12.22
N LEU A 61 -0.19 10.13 -12.96
CA LEU A 61 -0.41 10.36 -14.39
C LEU A 61 -1.09 11.70 -14.67
N ASP A 62 -1.98 12.15 -13.79
CA ASP A 62 -2.65 13.44 -13.88
C ASP A 62 -1.81 14.58 -13.27
N ILE A 63 -0.58 14.26 -12.85
CA ILE A 63 0.34 15.21 -12.24
C ILE A 63 -0.25 15.83 -10.98
N ASN A 64 -1.03 15.06 -10.23
CA ASN A 64 -1.60 15.49 -8.96
C ASN A 64 -0.74 14.93 -7.82
N LEU A 65 0.43 15.53 -7.64
CA LEU A 65 1.41 15.07 -6.65
C LEU A 65 0.96 15.32 -5.20
N ASP A 66 0.02 16.24 -4.99
CA ASP A 66 -0.55 16.44 -3.66
C ASP A 66 -1.29 15.19 -3.17
N VAL A 67 -2.04 14.54 -4.06
CA VAL A 67 -2.74 13.29 -3.72
C VAL A 67 -1.72 12.21 -3.38
N VAL A 68 -0.63 12.12 -4.14
CA VAL A 68 0.42 11.13 -3.89
C VAL A 68 1.04 11.37 -2.52
N TRP A 69 1.40 12.61 -2.22
CA TRP A 69 2.00 12.97 -0.93
C TRP A 69 1.09 12.67 0.24
N GLU A 70 -0.16 13.11 0.17
CA GLU A 70 -1.15 12.89 1.23
C GLU A 70 -1.38 11.40 1.49
N THR A 71 -1.43 10.61 0.44
CA THR A 71 -1.60 9.16 0.55
C THR A 71 -0.47 8.53 1.35
N VAL A 72 0.77 8.94 1.05
CA VAL A 72 1.94 8.42 1.77
C VAL A 72 1.87 8.81 3.25
N GLN A 73 1.48 10.05 3.55
CA GLN A 73 1.49 10.56 4.92
C GLN A 73 0.38 9.98 5.78
N GLU A 74 -0.78 9.71 5.20
CA GLU A 74 -1.95 9.30 5.96
C GLU A 74 -2.23 7.80 5.86
N TRP A 75 -2.25 7.26 4.65
CA TRP A 75 -2.70 5.89 4.44
C TRP A 75 -1.61 4.86 4.70
N LEU A 76 -0.40 5.13 4.26
CA LEU A 76 0.68 4.14 4.37
C LEU A 76 1.05 3.81 5.83
N PRO A 77 1.18 4.78 6.74
CA PRO A 77 1.45 4.44 8.14
C PRO A 77 0.36 3.56 8.77
N ALA A 78 -0.90 3.83 8.46
CA ALA A 78 -2.01 3.01 8.95
C ALA A 78 -1.93 1.58 8.42
N LEU A 79 -1.62 1.43 7.14
CA LEU A 79 -1.45 0.11 6.53
C LEU A 79 -0.30 -0.66 7.16
N LEU A 80 0.83 -0.01 7.37
CA LEU A 80 2.00 -0.66 7.97
C LEU A 80 1.68 -1.16 9.37
N LYS A 81 0.90 -0.42 10.13
CA LYS A 81 0.48 -0.84 11.45
C LYS A 81 -0.40 -2.09 11.39
N GLN A 82 -1.34 -2.13 10.45
CA GLN A 82 -2.22 -3.28 10.26
C GLN A 82 -1.44 -4.53 9.82
N LEU A 83 -0.48 -4.35 8.90
CA LEU A 83 0.34 -5.45 8.42
C LEU A 83 1.29 -5.97 9.49
N SER A 84 1.74 -5.13 10.41
CA SER A 84 2.57 -5.55 11.53
C SER A 84 1.84 -6.55 12.42
N VAL A 85 0.55 -6.35 12.66
CA VAL A 85 -0.27 -7.27 13.44
C VAL A 85 -0.35 -8.63 12.74
N VAL A 86 -0.63 -8.64 11.44
CA VAL A 86 -0.71 -9.88 10.66
C VAL A 86 0.64 -10.61 10.67
N ARG A 87 1.72 -9.88 10.48
CA ARG A 87 3.07 -10.44 10.48
C ARG A 87 3.43 -11.07 11.83
N SER A 88 3.06 -10.42 12.93
CA SER A 88 3.31 -10.96 14.26
C SER A 88 2.57 -12.28 14.47
N ASN A 89 1.31 -12.34 14.04
CA ASN A 89 0.52 -13.57 14.15
C ASN A 89 1.11 -14.70 13.32
N ALA A 90 1.53 -14.41 12.09
CA ALA A 90 2.16 -15.38 11.22
C ALA A 90 3.53 -15.82 11.78
N GLY A 91 4.30 -14.88 12.34
CA GLY A 91 5.57 -15.17 12.96
C GLY A 91 5.44 -16.08 14.18
N ASP A 92 4.41 -15.89 14.97
CA ASP A 92 4.11 -16.74 16.13
C ASP A 92 3.83 -18.18 15.68
N ASP A 93 3.14 -18.35 14.58
CA ASP A 93 2.86 -19.67 14.02
C ASP A 93 4.13 -20.32 13.48
N ASP A 94 5.02 -19.55 12.89
CA ASP A 94 6.28 -20.05 12.32
C ASP A 94 7.31 -20.46 13.37
N VAL A 95 7.25 -19.89 14.57
CA VAL A 95 8.19 -20.15 15.64
C VAL A 95 8.02 -21.55 16.24
N LYS A 96 6.93 -22.15 15.99
CA LYS A 96 6.67 -23.51 16.45
C LYS A 96 7.53 -24.52 15.70
#